data_3b77fb7f55f3666456f6afaf375bb976
#
_entry.id   3b77fb7f55f3666456f6afaf375bb976
#
_cell.length_a   1.000
_cell.length_b   1.000
_cell.length_c   1.000
_cell.angle_alpha   90.00
_cell.angle_beta   90.00
_cell.angle_gamma   90.00
#
_symmetry.space_group_name_H-M   'P 1'
#
loop_
_entity.id
_entity.type
_entity.pdbx_description
1 polymer ?
#
loop_
_entity_poly.entity_id
_entity_poly.type
_entity_poly.pdbx_seq_one_letter_code
_entity_poly.pdbx_strand_id
1 'polypeptide(L)'
;KKGLNMNEQSIQKQYNQIVSLLEDKRLKEALVQLDAFLYNSNDWTLRNRLEQIQTSYQYMLQYMKLGMKDPERHKLYRQLLADTWEIADQTRILLLDEISTHYYHSLRRNPNQLPKAYDLSAQQRILEGFSDEMAVSQLANYQGLDAILKRHEETHQVMFLTTWSNNNWTLEEFAEAEDMLHSETLPINDLCLFVSAVTLSLMECFDERKINWLLDGLRHTHPQINQRALVGLVITLHLYPTRITLYPELEARISLFREDPDFSKQVNR
;
A
#
# COMPACT_ATOMS: atom_id res chain seq x y z
N LYS A 1 25.23 2.64 24.77
CA LYS A 1 24.79 2.16 23.45
C LYS A 1 24.80 0.63 23.47
N LYS A 2 23.77 0.01 24.00
CA LYS A 2 23.47 -1.43 23.78
C LYS A 2 22.33 -1.46 22.79
N GLY A 3 22.64 -1.45 21.50
CA GLY A 3 21.70 -1.91 20.49
C GLY A 3 21.41 -3.38 20.83
N LEU A 4 20.18 -3.68 21.23
CA LEU A 4 19.72 -5.04 21.17
C LEU A 4 20.01 -5.53 19.75
N ASN A 5 20.69 -6.68 19.63
CA ASN A 5 20.85 -7.37 18.35
C ASN A 5 19.44 -7.77 17.87
N MET A 6 18.72 -6.82 17.26
CA MET A 6 17.40 -7.09 16.70
C MET A 6 17.61 -7.93 15.45
N ASN A 7 17.00 -9.10 15.42
CA ASN A 7 16.89 -9.92 14.22
C ASN A 7 15.45 -9.84 13.66
N GLU A 8 15.27 -10.28 12.44
CA GLU A 8 13.96 -10.27 11.76
C GLU A 8 12.86 -10.94 12.60
N GLN A 9 13.16 -12.06 13.25
CA GLN A 9 12.21 -12.78 14.10
C GLN A 9 11.77 -11.96 15.31
N SER A 10 12.68 -11.21 15.93
CA SER A 10 12.35 -10.36 17.08
C SER A 10 11.49 -9.17 16.68
N ILE A 11 11.76 -8.56 15.52
CA ILE A 11 10.94 -7.49 14.95
C ILE A 11 9.53 -8.02 14.67
N GLN A 12 9.43 -9.14 13.97
CA GLN A 12 8.14 -9.72 13.62
C GLN A 12 7.33 -10.13 14.87
N LYS A 13 7.99 -10.66 15.89
CA LYS A 13 7.34 -11.02 17.16
C LYS A 13 6.76 -9.78 17.86
N GLN A 14 7.54 -8.70 17.98
CA GLN A 14 7.06 -7.46 18.60
C GLN A 14 5.91 -6.84 17.81
N TYR A 15 6.03 -6.80 16.48
CA TYR A 15 4.96 -6.35 15.59
C TYR A 15 3.67 -7.17 15.80
N ASN A 16 3.75 -8.51 15.81
CA ASN A 16 2.59 -9.38 16.01
C ASN A 16 1.92 -9.17 17.37
N GLN A 17 2.69 -8.86 18.42
CA GLN A 17 2.14 -8.51 19.72
C GLN A 17 1.32 -7.22 19.68
N ILE A 18 1.82 -6.19 18.98
CA ILE A 18 1.10 -4.92 18.79
C ILE A 18 -0.18 -5.17 17.97
N VAL A 19 -0.08 -5.92 16.88
CA VAL A 19 -1.24 -6.26 16.02
C VAL A 19 -2.32 -6.97 16.83
N SER A 20 -1.97 -7.99 17.62
CA SER A 20 -2.93 -8.70 18.46
C SER A 20 -3.65 -7.76 19.45
N LEU A 21 -2.95 -6.80 20.04
CA LEU A 21 -3.55 -5.80 20.93
C LEU A 21 -4.51 -4.87 20.17
N LEU A 22 -4.19 -4.51 18.92
CA LEU A 22 -5.05 -3.68 18.08
C LEU A 22 -6.30 -4.44 17.62
N GLU A 23 -6.16 -5.72 17.27
CA GLU A 23 -7.29 -6.61 16.95
C GLU A 23 -8.25 -6.74 18.13
N ASP A 24 -7.71 -6.88 19.34
CA ASP A 24 -8.48 -6.90 20.58
C ASP A 24 -9.01 -5.52 21.01
N LYS A 25 -8.75 -4.47 20.23
CA LYS A 25 -9.12 -3.07 20.53
C LYS A 25 -8.55 -2.55 21.85
N ARG A 26 -7.38 -3.05 22.25
CA ARG A 26 -6.65 -2.66 23.46
C ARG A 26 -5.66 -1.54 23.16
N LEU A 27 -6.18 -0.38 22.73
CA LEU A 27 -5.36 0.74 22.22
C LEU A 27 -4.32 1.23 23.23
N LYS A 28 -4.65 1.30 24.52
CA LYS A 28 -3.72 1.76 25.55
C LYS A 28 -2.44 0.92 25.59
N GLU A 29 -2.61 -0.39 25.62
CA GLU A 29 -1.48 -1.33 25.67
C GLU A 29 -0.73 -1.36 24.34
N ALA A 30 -1.45 -1.27 23.24
CA ALA A 30 -0.83 -1.19 21.92
C ALA A 30 0.07 0.05 21.78
N LEU A 31 -0.38 1.23 22.24
CA LEU A 31 0.42 2.45 22.23
C LEU A 31 1.70 2.34 23.07
N VAL A 32 1.66 1.67 24.24
CA VAL A 32 2.84 1.44 25.07
C VAL A 32 3.83 0.52 24.38
N GLN A 33 3.35 -0.58 23.78
CA GLN A 33 4.21 -1.51 23.06
C GLN A 33 4.79 -0.87 21.79
N LEU A 34 3.99 -0.07 21.08
CA LEU A 34 4.44 0.64 19.89
C LEU A 34 5.50 1.69 20.20
N ASP A 35 5.37 2.43 21.30
CA ASP A 35 6.39 3.39 21.74
C ASP A 35 7.74 2.72 21.97
N ALA A 36 7.73 1.57 22.67
CA ALA A 36 8.94 0.76 22.88
C ALA A 36 9.50 0.19 21.55
N PHE A 37 8.65 -0.21 20.64
CA PHE A 37 9.02 -0.73 19.31
C PHE A 37 9.65 0.35 18.44
N LEU A 38 9.02 1.52 18.39
CA LEU A 38 9.48 2.68 17.64
C LEU A 38 10.78 3.28 18.20
N TYR A 39 11.06 3.08 19.49
CA TYR A 39 12.31 3.54 20.10
C TYR A 39 13.55 2.97 19.41
N ASN A 40 13.43 1.81 18.79
CA ASN A 40 14.51 1.16 18.04
C ASN A 40 14.74 1.80 16.64
N SER A 41 13.82 2.61 16.17
CA SER A 41 13.98 3.42 14.95
C SER A 41 14.35 4.85 15.30
N ASN A 42 15.07 5.54 14.41
CA ASN A 42 15.41 6.96 14.58
C ASN A 42 14.46 7.88 13.81
N ASP A 43 13.24 7.44 13.51
CA ASP A 43 12.28 8.20 12.73
C ASP A 43 11.50 9.19 13.60
N TRP A 44 11.81 10.47 13.45
CA TRP A 44 11.17 11.57 14.17
C TRP A 44 9.73 11.82 13.72
N THR A 45 9.43 11.55 12.45
CA THR A 45 8.09 11.78 11.89
C THR A 45 7.08 10.81 12.51
N LEU A 46 7.43 9.53 12.55
CA LEU A 46 6.61 8.51 13.19
C LEU A 46 6.46 8.75 14.70
N ARG A 47 7.52 9.22 15.35
CA ARG A 47 7.48 9.56 16.79
C ARG A 47 6.51 10.71 17.07
N ASN A 48 6.57 11.78 16.29
CA ASN A 48 5.64 12.90 16.43
C ASN A 48 4.18 12.47 16.18
N ARG A 49 3.95 11.64 15.18
CA ARG A 49 2.61 11.08 14.92
C ARG A 49 2.12 10.23 16.09
N LEU A 50 2.96 9.39 16.67
CA LEU A 50 2.62 8.59 17.83
C LEU A 50 2.26 9.46 19.04
N GLU A 51 3.01 10.51 19.32
CA GLU A 51 2.73 11.47 20.40
C GLU A 51 1.38 12.18 20.19
N GLN A 52 1.04 12.54 18.95
CA GLN A 52 -0.27 13.12 18.63
C GLN A 52 -1.41 12.13 18.89
N ILE A 53 -1.24 10.86 18.53
CA ILE A 53 -2.23 9.80 18.81
C ILE A 53 -2.40 9.61 20.33
N GLN A 54 -1.29 9.51 21.07
CA GLN A 54 -1.31 9.36 22.52
C GLN A 54 -2.02 10.54 23.19
N THR A 55 -1.76 11.77 22.74
CA THR A 55 -2.40 13.00 23.24
C THR A 55 -3.90 12.98 22.96
N SER A 56 -4.30 12.65 21.74
CA SER A 56 -5.72 12.57 21.35
C SER A 56 -6.46 11.51 22.15
N TYR A 57 -5.82 10.36 22.37
CA TYR A 57 -6.37 9.30 23.21
C TYR A 57 -6.56 9.74 24.68
N GLN A 58 -5.57 10.44 25.22
CA GLN A 58 -5.64 10.97 26.60
C GLN A 58 -6.80 11.98 26.75
N TYR A 59 -6.97 12.90 25.80
CA TYR A 59 -8.09 13.84 25.81
C TYR A 59 -9.43 13.10 25.72
N MET A 60 -9.56 12.13 24.85
CA MET A 60 -10.78 11.31 24.75
C MET A 60 -11.13 10.66 26.09
N LEU A 61 -10.13 10.07 26.80
CA LEU A 61 -10.34 9.47 28.11
C LEU A 61 -10.73 10.51 29.19
N GLN A 62 -10.13 11.69 29.13
CA GLN A 62 -10.45 12.78 30.06
C GLN A 62 -11.89 13.25 29.89
N TYR A 63 -12.37 13.48 28.66
CA TYR A 63 -13.75 13.84 28.38
C TYR A 63 -14.74 12.77 28.85
N MET A 64 -14.38 11.49 28.69
CA MET A 64 -15.18 10.38 29.20
C MET A 64 -15.30 10.42 30.74
N LYS A 65 -14.20 10.68 31.45
CA LYS A 65 -14.21 10.81 32.94
C LYS A 65 -15.06 11.96 33.41
N LEU A 66 -15.15 13.05 32.65
CA LEU A 66 -16.00 14.20 32.93
C LEU A 66 -17.48 13.96 32.59
N GLY A 67 -17.84 12.75 32.11
CA GLY A 67 -19.23 12.40 31.79
C GLY A 67 -19.74 13.05 30.49
N MET A 68 -18.88 13.63 29.68
CA MET A 68 -19.27 14.22 28.41
C MET A 68 -19.70 13.17 27.41
N LYS A 69 -20.87 13.30 26.83
CA LYS A 69 -21.37 12.44 25.76
C LYS A 69 -20.91 13.02 24.42
N ASP A 70 -19.99 12.32 23.77
CA ASP A 70 -19.53 12.65 22.44
C ASP A 70 -20.03 11.58 21.46
N PRO A 71 -20.92 11.93 20.50
CA PRO A 71 -21.43 11.00 19.51
C PRO A 71 -20.34 10.51 18.54
N GLU A 72 -19.30 11.32 18.30
CA GLU A 72 -18.18 10.99 17.40
C GLU A 72 -17.07 10.15 18.06
N ARG A 73 -17.19 9.84 19.35
CA ARG A 73 -16.16 9.11 20.09
C ARG A 73 -15.80 7.78 19.46
N HIS A 74 -16.78 7.02 18.95
CA HIS A 74 -16.53 5.72 18.31
C HIS A 74 -15.76 5.88 16.99
N LYS A 75 -16.03 6.95 16.27
CA LYS A 75 -15.30 7.28 15.04
C LYS A 75 -13.87 7.67 15.36
N LEU A 76 -13.66 8.54 16.34
CA LEU A 76 -12.34 8.94 16.82
C LEU A 76 -11.54 7.72 17.29
N TYR A 77 -12.13 6.85 18.11
CA TYR A 77 -11.44 5.65 18.60
C TYR A 77 -11.00 4.72 17.46
N ARG A 78 -11.87 4.52 16.48
CA ARG A 78 -11.56 3.73 15.28
C ARG A 78 -10.41 4.34 14.49
N GLN A 79 -10.41 5.66 14.32
CA GLN A 79 -9.33 6.39 13.65
C GLN A 79 -8.01 6.23 14.40
N LEU A 80 -8.01 6.37 15.73
CA LEU A 80 -6.82 6.18 16.55
C LEU A 80 -6.26 4.75 16.44
N LEU A 81 -7.13 3.73 16.33
CA LEU A 81 -6.70 2.35 16.07
C LEU A 81 -6.05 2.23 14.70
N ALA A 82 -6.65 2.79 13.65
CA ALA A 82 -6.14 2.75 12.29
C ALA A 82 -4.77 3.44 12.19
N ASP A 83 -4.65 4.65 12.74
CA ASP A 83 -3.40 5.42 12.72
C ASP A 83 -2.29 4.73 13.52
N THR A 84 -2.63 4.12 14.66
CA THR A 84 -1.68 3.35 15.47
C THR A 84 -1.15 2.15 14.71
N TRP A 85 -2.03 1.46 14.00
CA TRP A 85 -1.64 0.32 13.18
C TRP A 85 -0.74 0.72 12.01
N GLU A 86 -1.06 1.84 11.35
CA GLU A 86 -0.22 2.38 10.27
C GLU A 86 1.21 2.67 10.77
N ILE A 87 1.35 3.29 11.95
CA ILE A 87 2.67 3.54 12.54
C ILE A 87 3.37 2.22 12.85
N ALA A 88 2.67 1.20 13.34
CA ALA A 88 3.25 -0.12 13.59
C ALA A 88 3.78 -0.76 12.30
N ASP A 89 3.01 -0.70 11.20
CA ASP A 89 3.42 -1.19 9.88
C ASP A 89 4.68 -0.49 9.39
N GLN A 90 4.68 0.84 9.43
CA GLN A 90 5.83 1.65 8.97
C GLN A 90 7.07 1.41 9.83
N THR A 91 6.90 1.29 11.15
CA THR A 91 8.01 0.96 12.05
C THR A 91 8.62 -0.41 11.74
N ARG A 92 7.77 -1.44 11.52
CA ARG A 92 8.22 -2.77 11.13
C ARG A 92 9.04 -2.72 9.85
N ILE A 93 8.55 -2.03 8.83
CA ILE A 93 9.23 -1.93 7.54
C ILE A 93 10.57 -1.21 7.70
N LEU A 94 10.63 -0.07 8.39
CA LEU A 94 11.88 0.66 8.62
C LEU A 94 12.93 -0.18 9.33
N LEU A 95 12.54 -0.92 10.36
CA LEU A 95 13.46 -1.78 11.09
C LEU A 95 13.94 -2.97 10.24
N LEU A 96 13.07 -3.54 9.43
CA LEU A 96 13.44 -4.61 8.49
C LEU A 96 14.31 -4.08 7.35
N ASP A 97 14.07 -2.86 6.86
CA ASP A 97 14.90 -2.23 5.82
C ASP A 97 16.37 -2.12 6.27
N GLU A 98 16.65 -2.00 7.57
CA GLU A 98 18.03 -1.92 8.09
C GLU A 98 18.77 -3.27 8.07
N ILE A 99 18.05 -4.39 8.31
CA ILE A 99 18.70 -5.68 8.61
C ILE A 99 18.34 -6.81 7.64
N SER A 100 17.18 -6.75 6.98
CA SER A 100 16.70 -7.85 6.14
C SER A 100 17.51 -8.00 4.85
N THR A 101 17.73 -9.26 4.45
CA THR A 101 18.35 -9.63 3.18
C THR A 101 17.32 -9.84 2.06
N HIS A 102 16.03 -9.75 2.36
CA HIS A 102 14.99 -9.84 1.34
C HIS A 102 15.13 -8.70 0.32
N TYR A 103 14.90 -9.01 -0.95
CA TYR A 103 15.09 -8.07 -2.05
C TYR A 103 14.25 -6.79 -1.88
N TYR A 104 13.00 -6.91 -1.43
CA TYR A 104 12.14 -5.76 -1.11
C TYR A 104 12.83 -4.76 -0.17
N HIS A 105 13.33 -5.21 0.97
CA HIS A 105 14.02 -4.36 1.94
C HIS A 105 15.38 -3.86 1.44
N SER A 106 16.10 -4.69 0.69
CA SER A 106 17.36 -4.30 0.06
C SER A 106 17.16 -3.16 -0.95
N LEU A 107 16.09 -3.24 -1.74
CA LEU A 107 15.72 -2.22 -2.71
C LEU A 107 15.40 -0.88 -2.02
N ARG A 108 14.63 -0.91 -0.95
CA ARG A 108 14.25 0.28 -0.17
C ARG A 108 15.43 0.92 0.56
N ARG A 109 16.38 0.12 1.03
CA ARG A 109 17.62 0.58 1.69
C ARG A 109 18.56 1.30 0.72
N ASN A 110 18.55 0.93 -0.55
CA ASN A 110 19.44 1.45 -1.58
C ASN A 110 18.69 2.37 -2.55
N PRO A 111 18.42 3.63 -2.19
CA PRO A 111 17.62 4.54 -3.02
C PRO A 111 18.25 4.82 -4.40
N ASN A 112 19.53 4.47 -4.61
CA ASN A 112 20.17 4.57 -5.92
C ASN A 112 19.71 3.48 -6.92
N GLN A 113 19.05 2.44 -6.45
CA GLN A 113 18.45 1.39 -7.29
C GLN A 113 17.03 1.76 -7.75
N LEU A 114 16.41 2.73 -7.09
CA LEU A 114 15.13 3.30 -7.47
C LEU A 114 15.33 4.71 -8.01
N PRO A 115 14.49 5.16 -8.94
CA PRO A 115 14.46 6.57 -9.33
C PRO A 115 14.29 7.45 -8.09
N LYS A 116 14.94 8.61 -8.09
CA LYS A 116 14.89 9.56 -6.96
C LYS A 116 13.50 10.12 -6.69
N ALA A 117 12.62 10.06 -7.68
CA ALA A 117 11.23 10.44 -7.56
C ALA A 117 10.35 9.35 -8.16
N TYR A 118 9.30 8.98 -7.42
CA TYR A 118 8.21 8.19 -7.94
C TYR A 118 7.35 9.12 -8.80
N ASP A 119 7.50 9.02 -10.12
CA ASP A 119 6.75 9.81 -11.09
C ASP A 119 6.02 8.85 -12.04
N LEU A 120 4.84 8.45 -11.60
CA LEU A 120 4.01 7.51 -12.33
C LEU A 120 3.48 8.12 -13.63
N SER A 121 3.18 9.42 -13.64
CA SER A 121 2.70 10.13 -14.84
C SER A 121 3.77 10.20 -15.93
N ALA A 122 5.05 10.34 -15.58
CA ALA A 122 6.14 10.29 -16.56
C ALA A 122 6.31 8.89 -17.13
N GLN A 123 6.20 7.86 -16.31
CA GLN A 123 6.25 6.46 -16.73
C GLN A 123 5.08 6.11 -17.65
N GLN A 124 3.87 6.55 -17.31
CA GLN A 124 2.67 6.36 -18.15
C GLN A 124 2.87 6.94 -19.54
N ARG A 125 3.35 8.18 -19.67
CA ARG A 125 3.57 8.82 -20.97
C ARG A 125 4.55 8.03 -21.87
N ILE A 126 5.60 7.45 -21.27
CA ILE A 126 6.55 6.63 -22.04
C ILE A 126 5.89 5.33 -22.50
N LEU A 127 5.10 4.68 -21.64
CA LEU A 127 4.42 3.44 -21.97
C LEU A 127 3.31 3.64 -23.01
N GLU A 128 2.55 4.72 -22.91
CA GLU A 128 1.51 5.10 -23.90
C GLU A 128 2.10 5.38 -25.27
N GLY A 129 3.26 6.04 -25.34
CA GLY A 129 3.96 6.31 -26.60
C GLY A 129 4.57 5.09 -27.27
N PHE A 130 4.69 3.97 -26.60
CA PHE A 130 5.40 2.78 -27.10
C PHE A 130 4.79 2.23 -28.41
N SER A 131 3.47 2.12 -28.49
CA SER A 131 2.78 1.59 -29.68
C SER A 131 3.02 2.45 -30.91
N ASP A 132 2.98 3.78 -30.78
CA ASP A 132 3.22 4.73 -31.87
C ASP A 132 4.68 4.70 -32.31
N GLU A 133 5.61 4.66 -31.37
CA GLU A 133 7.04 4.56 -31.67
C GLU A 133 7.38 3.25 -32.38
N MET A 134 6.75 2.14 -31.99
CA MET A 134 6.89 0.86 -32.68
C MET A 134 6.37 0.93 -34.13
N ALA A 135 5.22 1.57 -34.35
CA ALA A 135 4.66 1.75 -35.69
C ALA A 135 5.58 2.61 -36.59
N VAL A 136 6.12 3.70 -36.02
CA VAL A 136 7.08 4.57 -36.76
C VAL A 136 8.37 3.80 -37.05
N SER A 137 8.91 3.02 -36.11
CA SER A 137 10.11 2.19 -36.35
C SER A 137 9.89 1.17 -37.47
N GLN A 138 8.72 0.53 -37.52
CA GLN A 138 8.37 -0.42 -38.59
C GLN A 138 8.37 0.25 -39.98
N LEU A 139 7.80 1.47 -40.10
CA LEU A 139 7.83 2.24 -41.32
C LEU A 139 9.25 2.66 -41.72
N ALA A 140 10.14 2.84 -40.77
CA ALA A 140 11.54 3.18 -40.99
C ALA A 140 12.47 1.94 -41.11
N ASN A 141 11.95 0.78 -41.51
CA ASN A 141 12.69 -0.48 -41.59
C ASN A 141 13.38 -0.88 -40.27
N TYR A 142 12.66 -0.73 -39.15
CA TYR A 142 13.12 -1.07 -37.80
C TYR A 142 14.35 -0.28 -37.31
N GLN A 143 14.59 0.89 -37.86
CA GLN A 143 15.60 1.79 -37.32
C GLN A 143 15.21 2.22 -35.89
N GLY A 144 16.16 2.15 -34.98
CA GLY A 144 15.96 2.56 -33.57
C GLY A 144 15.14 1.59 -32.70
N LEU A 145 14.74 0.43 -33.25
CA LEU A 145 13.93 -0.56 -32.54
C LEU A 145 14.53 -0.97 -31.17
N ASP A 146 15.82 -1.27 -31.14
CA ASP A 146 16.50 -1.70 -29.89
C ASP A 146 16.44 -0.63 -28.80
N ALA A 147 16.54 0.64 -29.17
CA ALA A 147 16.43 1.76 -28.22
C ALA A 147 15.01 1.92 -27.68
N ILE A 148 14.00 1.71 -28.53
CA ILE A 148 12.57 1.75 -28.13
C ILE A 148 12.27 0.61 -27.17
N LEU A 149 12.65 -0.61 -27.51
CA LEU A 149 12.45 -1.80 -26.67
C LEU A 149 13.16 -1.66 -25.32
N LYS A 150 14.42 -1.23 -25.35
CA LYS A 150 15.19 -1.03 -24.12
C LYS A 150 14.55 0.01 -23.20
N ARG A 151 14.11 1.14 -23.73
CA ARG A 151 13.44 2.19 -22.95
C ARG A 151 12.12 1.68 -22.34
N HIS A 152 11.34 0.92 -23.10
CA HIS A 152 10.11 0.31 -22.62
C HIS A 152 10.37 -0.68 -21.48
N GLU A 153 11.36 -1.55 -21.63
CA GLU A 153 11.77 -2.51 -20.59
C GLU A 153 12.28 -1.81 -19.32
N GLU A 154 13.12 -0.79 -19.46
CA GLU A 154 13.60 0.02 -18.34
C GLU A 154 12.44 0.72 -17.62
N THR A 155 11.45 1.26 -18.37
CA THR A 155 10.27 1.90 -17.78
C THR A 155 9.40 0.88 -17.07
N HIS A 156 9.19 -0.30 -17.61
CA HIS A 156 8.51 -1.41 -16.94
C HIS A 156 9.15 -1.76 -15.60
N GLN A 157 10.48 -1.95 -15.61
CA GLN A 157 11.22 -2.29 -14.40
C GLN A 157 11.08 -1.18 -13.35
N VAL A 158 11.24 0.07 -13.74
CA VAL A 158 11.11 1.23 -12.85
C VAL A 158 9.71 1.30 -12.28
N MET A 159 8.67 1.25 -13.11
CA MET A 159 7.28 1.28 -12.69
C MET A 159 6.96 0.17 -11.69
N PHE A 160 7.37 -1.06 -12.00
CA PHE A 160 7.12 -2.21 -11.14
C PHE A 160 7.82 -2.05 -9.78
N LEU A 161 9.12 -1.77 -9.77
CA LEU A 161 9.91 -1.69 -8.55
C LEU A 161 9.50 -0.53 -7.66
N THR A 162 9.22 0.64 -8.25
CA THR A 162 8.77 1.82 -7.49
C THR A 162 7.38 1.61 -6.90
N THR A 163 6.46 1.01 -7.64
CA THR A 163 5.10 0.71 -7.16
C THR A 163 5.12 -0.36 -6.07
N TRP A 164 5.88 -1.42 -6.26
CA TRP A 164 6.01 -2.50 -5.28
C TRP A 164 6.63 -2.00 -3.97
N SER A 165 7.69 -1.20 -4.03
CA SER A 165 8.41 -0.72 -2.84
C SER A 165 7.78 0.51 -2.18
N ASN A 166 6.80 1.17 -2.81
CA ASN A 166 6.04 2.24 -2.20
C ASN A 166 4.93 1.64 -1.32
N ASN A 167 5.06 1.75 -0.02
CA ASN A 167 4.15 1.13 0.95
C ASN A 167 2.98 2.01 1.39
N ASN A 168 2.91 3.26 0.92
CA ASN A 168 1.82 4.17 1.26
C ASN A 168 1.67 5.24 0.18
N TRP A 169 0.63 5.12 -0.63
CA TRP A 169 0.33 6.12 -1.65
C TRP A 169 -0.16 7.43 -1.04
N THR A 170 0.31 8.52 -1.58
CA THR A 170 -0.30 9.85 -1.38
C THR A 170 -1.60 9.97 -2.17
N LEU A 171 -2.35 11.05 -1.96
CA LEU A 171 -3.53 11.36 -2.78
C LEU A 171 -3.15 11.62 -4.25
N GLU A 172 -2.00 12.23 -4.48
CA GLU A 172 -1.48 12.51 -5.81
C GLU A 172 -1.09 11.22 -6.54
N GLU A 173 -0.34 10.33 -5.90
CA GLU A 173 0.00 9.01 -6.46
C GLU A 173 -1.24 8.15 -6.73
N PHE A 174 -2.26 8.23 -5.88
CA PHE A 174 -3.54 7.57 -6.13
C PHE A 174 -4.22 8.11 -7.39
N ALA A 175 -4.27 9.45 -7.55
CA ALA A 175 -4.86 10.07 -8.73
C ALA A 175 -4.09 9.70 -10.03
N GLU A 176 -2.76 9.67 -9.98
CA GLU A 176 -1.94 9.20 -11.11
C GLU A 176 -2.21 7.74 -11.45
N ALA A 177 -2.37 6.88 -10.44
CA ALA A 177 -2.72 5.47 -10.65
C ALA A 177 -4.14 5.31 -11.25
N GLU A 178 -5.09 6.16 -10.86
CA GLU A 178 -6.43 6.21 -11.46
C GLU A 178 -6.36 6.63 -12.94
N ASP A 179 -5.54 7.61 -13.28
CA ASP A 179 -5.33 8.01 -14.68
C ASP A 179 -4.77 6.86 -15.51
N MET A 180 -3.83 6.06 -14.96
CA MET A 180 -3.34 4.86 -15.65
C MET A 180 -4.44 3.82 -15.86
N LEU A 181 -5.30 3.59 -14.87
CA LEU A 181 -6.38 2.61 -14.94
C LEU A 181 -7.39 2.96 -16.04
N HIS A 182 -7.63 4.25 -16.26
CA HIS A 182 -8.60 4.76 -17.22
C HIS A 182 -8.00 5.14 -18.58
N SER A 183 -6.69 4.95 -18.76
CA SER A 183 -6.03 5.25 -20.02
C SER A 183 -6.49 4.31 -21.13
N GLU A 184 -6.90 4.90 -22.26
CA GLU A 184 -7.26 4.16 -23.47
C GLU A 184 -6.05 3.79 -24.35
N THR A 185 -4.90 4.43 -24.10
CA THR A 185 -3.68 4.30 -24.92
C THR A 185 -2.60 3.45 -24.25
N LEU A 186 -2.70 3.24 -22.94
CA LEU A 186 -1.77 2.39 -22.20
C LEU A 186 -1.90 0.92 -22.65
N PRO A 187 -0.83 0.25 -23.08
CA PRO A 187 -0.89 -1.15 -23.44
C PRO A 187 -1.40 -2.02 -22.27
N ILE A 188 -2.30 -2.95 -22.57
CA ILE A 188 -2.94 -3.81 -21.56
C ILE A 188 -1.92 -4.61 -20.73
N ASN A 189 -0.84 -5.07 -21.37
CA ASN A 189 0.20 -5.82 -20.67
C ASN A 189 0.92 -4.96 -19.61
N ASP A 190 1.10 -3.67 -19.89
CA ASP A 190 1.75 -2.71 -18.99
C ASP A 190 0.85 -2.45 -17.78
N LEU A 191 -0.45 -2.25 -18.03
CA LEU A 191 -1.42 -2.10 -16.95
C LEU A 191 -1.55 -3.40 -16.14
N CYS A 192 -1.50 -4.58 -16.77
CA CYS A 192 -1.45 -5.88 -16.07
C CYS A 192 -0.25 -5.98 -15.12
N LEU A 193 0.91 -5.51 -15.56
CA LEU A 193 2.12 -5.50 -14.74
C LEU A 193 1.96 -4.55 -13.55
N PHE A 194 1.37 -3.38 -13.78
CA PHE A 194 1.08 -2.41 -12.72
C PHE A 194 0.12 -2.96 -11.67
N VAL A 195 -0.99 -3.61 -12.06
CA VAL A 195 -1.91 -4.29 -11.12
C VAL A 195 -1.16 -5.33 -10.27
N SER A 196 -0.24 -6.07 -10.89
CA SER A 196 0.57 -7.06 -10.17
C SER A 196 1.52 -6.40 -9.15
N ALA A 197 2.14 -5.28 -9.51
CA ALA A 197 3.01 -4.51 -8.59
C ALA A 197 2.23 -3.95 -7.40
N VAL A 198 1.02 -3.42 -7.64
CA VAL A 198 0.10 -2.95 -6.57
C VAL A 198 -0.27 -4.10 -5.63
N THR A 199 -0.63 -5.25 -6.18
CA THR A 199 -0.96 -6.45 -5.39
C THR A 199 0.21 -6.89 -4.52
N LEU A 200 1.41 -6.99 -5.07
CA LEU A 200 2.61 -7.37 -4.31
C LEU A 200 2.97 -6.33 -3.24
N SER A 201 2.76 -5.05 -3.53
CA SER A 201 2.94 -4.00 -2.52
C SER A 201 1.97 -4.17 -1.34
N LEU A 202 0.71 -4.54 -1.60
CA LEU A 202 -0.27 -4.83 -0.56
C LEU A 202 0.05 -6.09 0.25
N MET A 203 0.80 -7.03 -0.30
CA MET A 203 1.30 -8.18 0.46
C MET A 203 2.38 -7.79 1.48
N GLU A 204 3.10 -6.70 1.24
CA GLU A 204 4.12 -6.18 2.16
C GLU A 204 3.52 -5.26 3.23
N CYS A 205 2.57 -4.41 2.86
CA CYS A 205 1.97 -3.42 3.73
C CYS A 205 0.53 -3.09 3.32
N PHE A 206 -0.32 -2.88 4.32
CA PHE A 206 -1.68 -2.39 4.11
C PHE A 206 -1.66 -0.94 3.58
N ASP A 207 -2.45 -0.69 2.54
CA ASP A 207 -2.68 0.64 1.99
C ASP A 207 -4.14 0.73 1.51
N GLU A 208 -4.95 1.56 2.17
CA GLU A 208 -6.37 1.76 1.84
C GLU A 208 -6.57 2.24 0.40
N ARG A 209 -5.70 3.15 -0.09
CA ARG A 209 -5.80 3.70 -1.44
C ARG A 209 -5.57 2.64 -2.51
N LYS A 210 -4.57 1.79 -2.32
CA LYS A 210 -4.31 0.66 -3.24
C LYS A 210 -5.45 -0.35 -3.26
N ILE A 211 -6.09 -0.61 -2.13
CA ILE A 211 -7.26 -1.49 -2.09
C ILE A 211 -8.43 -0.85 -2.83
N ASN A 212 -8.69 0.44 -2.63
CA ASN A 212 -9.70 1.18 -3.36
C ASN A 212 -9.43 1.16 -4.87
N TRP A 213 -8.18 1.33 -5.27
CA TRP A 213 -7.77 1.24 -6.67
C TRP A 213 -8.00 -0.17 -7.28
N LEU A 214 -7.72 -1.24 -6.54
CA LEU A 214 -8.07 -2.61 -6.98
C LEU A 214 -9.58 -2.80 -7.12
N LEU A 215 -10.40 -2.20 -6.24
CA LEU A 215 -11.86 -2.23 -6.37
C LEU A 215 -12.33 -1.51 -7.64
N ASP A 216 -11.68 -0.41 -8.04
CA ASP A 216 -11.96 0.26 -9.33
C ASP A 216 -11.51 -0.61 -10.50
N GLY A 217 -10.38 -1.29 -10.38
CA GLY A 217 -9.89 -2.28 -11.36
C GLY A 217 -10.85 -3.45 -11.63
N LEU A 218 -11.70 -3.83 -10.66
CA LEU A 218 -12.75 -4.84 -10.87
C LEU A 218 -13.80 -4.40 -11.89
N ARG A 219 -13.97 -3.10 -12.10
CA ARG A 219 -14.94 -2.54 -13.05
C ARG A 219 -14.31 -2.28 -14.42
N HIS A 220 -13.01 -2.55 -14.58
CA HIS A 220 -12.33 -2.36 -15.85
C HIS A 220 -12.91 -3.27 -16.93
N THR A 221 -13.08 -2.73 -18.14
CA THR A 221 -13.72 -3.44 -19.27
C THR A 221 -12.89 -4.61 -19.79
N HIS A 222 -11.56 -4.54 -19.66
CA HIS A 222 -10.67 -5.58 -20.13
C HIS A 222 -10.58 -6.74 -19.15
N PRO A 223 -10.89 -8.00 -19.56
CA PRO A 223 -10.96 -9.15 -18.64
C PRO A 223 -9.66 -9.44 -17.88
N GLN A 224 -8.50 -9.25 -18.49
CA GLN A 224 -7.21 -9.51 -17.84
C GLN A 224 -6.96 -8.56 -16.68
N ILE A 225 -7.35 -7.30 -16.79
CA ILE A 225 -7.22 -6.31 -15.71
C ILE A 225 -8.19 -6.64 -14.58
N ASN A 226 -9.47 -6.84 -14.92
CA ASN A 226 -10.49 -7.21 -13.96
C ASN A 226 -10.11 -8.47 -13.16
N GLN A 227 -9.68 -9.54 -13.82
CA GLN A 227 -9.28 -10.79 -13.16
C GLN A 227 -8.05 -10.61 -12.26
N ARG A 228 -7.04 -9.84 -12.68
CA ARG A 228 -5.87 -9.57 -11.85
C ARG A 228 -6.23 -8.73 -10.62
N ALA A 229 -7.06 -7.71 -10.79
CA ALA A 229 -7.55 -6.90 -9.68
C ALA A 229 -8.37 -7.76 -8.70
N LEU A 230 -9.20 -8.69 -9.19
CA LEU A 230 -9.93 -9.65 -8.37
C LEU A 230 -8.99 -10.52 -7.53
N VAL A 231 -7.98 -11.11 -8.14
CA VAL A 231 -6.99 -11.94 -7.43
C VAL A 231 -6.27 -11.11 -6.37
N GLY A 232 -5.82 -9.91 -6.73
CA GLY A 232 -5.17 -8.99 -5.78
C GLY A 232 -6.07 -8.64 -4.60
N LEU A 233 -7.35 -8.36 -4.86
CA LEU A 233 -8.32 -8.05 -3.82
C LEU A 233 -8.57 -9.25 -2.90
N VAL A 234 -8.76 -10.46 -3.45
CA VAL A 234 -8.97 -11.69 -2.64
C VAL A 234 -7.79 -11.94 -1.71
N ILE A 235 -6.56 -11.81 -2.21
CA ILE A 235 -5.33 -11.94 -1.39
C ILE A 235 -5.35 -10.89 -0.27
N THR A 236 -5.64 -9.65 -0.59
CA THR A 236 -5.64 -8.54 0.37
C THR A 236 -6.71 -8.70 1.45
N LEU A 237 -7.91 -9.12 1.07
CA LEU A 237 -9.00 -9.40 2.01
C LEU A 237 -8.68 -10.56 2.96
N HIS A 238 -7.91 -11.53 2.49
CA HIS A 238 -7.42 -12.63 3.32
C HIS A 238 -6.33 -12.17 4.31
N LEU A 239 -5.45 -11.27 3.88
CA LEU A 239 -4.35 -10.76 4.71
C LEU A 239 -4.81 -9.76 5.79
N TYR A 240 -5.85 -8.97 5.51
CA TYR A 240 -6.24 -7.83 6.36
C TYR A 240 -7.72 -7.84 6.81
N PRO A 241 -8.30 -8.97 7.24
CA PRO A 241 -9.73 -9.05 7.51
C PRO A 241 -10.18 -8.10 8.62
N THR A 242 -9.41 -7.97 9.70
CA THR A 242 -9.71 -7.10 10.84
C THR A 242 -9.37 -5.64 10.52
N ARG A 243 -8.29 -5.41 9.78
CA ARG A 243 -7.83 -4.07 9.42
C ARG A 243 -8.86 -3.28 8.61
N ILE A 244 -9.50 -3.94 7.66
CA ILE A 244 -10.51 -3.35 6.76
C ILE A 244 -11.69 -2.78 7.54
N THR A 245 -12.09 -3.39 8.66
CA THR A 245 -13.21 -2.92 9.49
C THR A 245 -12.96 -1.56 10.15
N LEU A 246 -11.72 -1.10 10.17
CA LEU A 246 -11.35 0.23 10.66
C LEU A 246 -11.65 1.34 9.64
N TYR A 247 -11.93 1.00 8.38
CA TYR A 247 -12.18 1.90 7.26
C TYR A 247 -13.61 1.72 6.73
N PRO A 248 -14.61 2.45 7.29
CA PRO A 248 -16.03 2.21 6.98
C PRO A 248 -16.39 2.36 5.51
N GLU A 249 -15.76 3.33 4.82
CA GLU A 249 -16.02 3.56 3.40
C GLU A 249 -15.51 2.41 2.54
N LEU A 250 -14.30 1.91 2.86
CA LEU A 250 -13.72 0.74 2.20
C LEU A 250 -14.56 -0.51 2.48
N GLU A 251 -14.96 -0.73 3.74
CA GLU A 251 -15.80 -1.87 4.14
C GLU A 251 -17.15 -1.84 3.41
N ALA A 252 -17.79 -0.67 3.29
CA ALA A 252 -19.03 -0.50 2.54
C ALA A 252 -18.87 -0.83 1.05
N ARG A 253 -17.79 -0.37 0.41
CA ARG A 253 -17.48 -0.69 -0.98
C ARG A 253 -17.28 -2.20 -1.19
N ILE A 254 -16.53 -2.85 -0.31
CA ILE A 254 -16.30 -4.30 -0.37
C ILE A 254 -17.61 -5.07 -0.20
N SER A 255 -18.49 -4.63 0.71
CA SER A 255 -19.79 -5.25 0.94
C SER A 255 -20.68 -5.21 -0.31
N LEU A 256 -20.68 -4.08 -1.03
CA LEU A 256 -21.41 -3.95 -2.30
C LEU A 256 -20.93 -4.97 -3.35
N PHE A 257 -19.62 -5.23 -3.43
CA PHE A 257 -19.10 -6.26 -4.33
C PHE A 257 -19.49 -7.68 -3.90
N ARG A 258 -19.52 -7.97 -2.60
CA ARG A 258 -19.91 -9.28 -2.08
C ARG A 258 -21.41 -9.61 -2.34
N GLU A 259 -22.24 -8.59 -2.40
CA GLU A 259 -23.67 -8.72 -2.73
C GLU A 259 -23.92 -8.91 -4.23
N ASP A 260 -22.94 -8.62 -5.08
CA ASP A 260 -23.01 -8.81 -6.52
C ASP A 260 -22.94 -10.32 -6.87
N PRO A 261 -24.01 -10.93 -7.48
CA PRO A 261 -24.01 -12.33 -7.85
C PRO A 261 -22.93 -12.70 -8.88
N ASP A 262 -22.54 -11.76 -9.74
CA ASP A 262 -21.51 -12.01 -10.76
C ASP A 262 -20.12 -12.03 -10.15
N PHE A 263 -19.86 -11.20 -9.13
CA PHE A 263 -18.63 -11.27 -8.34
C PHE A 263 -18.49 -12.63 -7.64
N SER A 264 -19.54 -13.11 -6.98
CA SER A 264 -19.53 -14.41 -6.30
C SER A 264 -19.23 -15.57 -7.25
N LYS A 265 -19.71 -15.52 -8.50
CA LYS A 265 -19.40 -16.53 -9.53
C LYS A 265 -17.96 -16.45 -10.02
N GLN A 266 -17.37 -15.25 -10.08
CA GLN A 266 -15.97 -15.06 -10.52
C GLN A 266 -14.98 -15.55 -9.47
N VAL A 267 -15.25 -15.33 -8.17
CA VAL A 267 -14.40 -15.79 -7.05
C VAL A 267 -14.40 -17.32 -6.93
N ASN A 268 -15.50 -17.98 -7.31
CA ASN A 268 -15.63 -19.44 -7.22
C ASN A 268 -15.13 -20.20 -8.46
N ARG A 269 -14.60 -19.53 -9.46
CA ARG A 269 -13.95 -20.09 -10.64
C ARG A 269 -12.43 -20.05 -10.51
#